data_898377678e0eff2b4139e4f67ab5f23a
#
_entry.id   898377678e0eff2b4139e4f67ab5f23a
#
_cell.length_a   1.000
_cell.length_b   1.000
_cell.length_c   1.000
_cell.angle_alpha   90.00
_cell.angle_beta   90.00
_cell.angle_gamma   90.00
#
_symmetry.space_group_name_H-M   'P 1'
#
loop_
_entity.id
_entity.type
_entity.pdbx_description
1 polymer ?
#
loop_
_entity_poly.entity_id
_entity_poly.type
_entity_poly.pdbx_seq_one_letter_code
_entity_poly.pdbx_strand_id
1 'polypeptide(L)'
;MSELLLQTRNLTKQYGRHRAVDDVNMHIKKGAIYGFIGRNGAGKTTCLKMISGLSTPSYGEIEMFGYKGKDLQKVRSRVGCLIEAPGLYGNMSAYDNLNIKCKLTGIKKKGYIEELLKTVGLDTVGEKKTKHYSLGMKQRLGIALALVGEPDLLILDEPINGLDPQGIVEVRETIQKLAKERGMTICISSHILEELSKLATDCLLY
;
A
#
# COMPACT_ATOMS: atom_id res chain seq x y z
N MET A 1 5.81 -1.26 -25.67
CA MET A 1 4.65 -0.94 -24.82
C MET A 1 5.02 -1.30 -23.40
N SER A 2 4.82 -0.42 -22.42
CA SER A 2 5.09 -0.72 -21.01
C SER A 2 4.14 -1.82 -20.52
N GLU A 3 4.69 -2.84 -19.86
CA GLU A 3 3.96 -3.98 -19.32
C GLU A 3 2.97 -3.50 -18.24
N LEU A 4 1.67 -3.82 -18.40
CA LEU A 4 0.66 -3.56 -17.36
C LEU A 4 0.84 -4.59 -16.25
N LEU A 5 1.03 -4.12 -15.03
CA LEU A 5 1.14 -4.98 -13.84
C LEU A 5 -0.22 -5.29 -13.23
N LEU A 6 -1.12 -4.29 -13.24
CA LEU A 6 -2.49 -4.41 -12.75
C LEU A 6 -3.45 -3.67 -13.67
N GLN A 7 -4.57 -4.30 -13.99
CA GLN A 7 -5.71 -3.61 -14.59
C GLN A 7 -7.02 -4.08 -13.97
N THR A 8 -7.99 -3.18 -13.92
CA THR A 8 -9.37 -3.49 -13.58
C THR A 8 -10.29 -3.14 -14.74
N ARG A 9 -11.36 -3.90 -14.92
CA ARG A 9 -12.38 -3.67 -15.92
C ARG A 9 -13.75 -3.68 -15.28
N ASN A 10 -14.45 -2.57 -15.36
CA ASN A 10 -15.80 -2.36 -14.84
C ASN A 10 -15.92 -2.81 -13.35
N LEU A 11 -14.86 -2.57 -12.57
CA LEU A 11 -14.76 -3.05 -11.19
C LEU A 11 -15.82 -2.36 -10.34
N THR A 12 -16.74 -3.15 -9.79
CA THR A 12 -17.91 -2.65 -9.07
C THR A 12 -18.09 -3.38 -7.75
N LYS A 13 -18.41 -2.63 -6.69
CA LYS A 13 -18.81 -3.16 -5.38
C LYS A 13 -20.16 -2.61 -4.97
N GLN A 14 -21.10 -3.50 -4.74
CA GLN A 14 -22.46 -3.17 -4.29
C GLN A 14 -22.72 -3.79 -2.91
N TYR A 15 -23.22 -2.99 -2.00
CA TYR A 15 -23.72 -3.39 -0.69
C TYR A 15 -25.22 -3.12 -0.62
N GLY A 16 -26.04 -4.17 -0.73
CA GLY A 16 -27.49 -4.02 -0.85
C GLY A 16 -27.85 -3.12 -2.05
N ARG A 17 -28.45 -1.97 -1.78
CA ARG A 17 -28.81 -0.98 -2.84
C ARG A 17 -27.74 0.08 -3.11
N HIS A 18 -26.70 0.14 -2.29
CA HIS A 18 -25.63 1.14 -2.42
C HIS A 18 -24.47 0.60 -3.23
N ARG A 19 -24.10 1.31 -4.31
CA ARG A 19 -22.86 1.07 -5.05
C ARG A 19 -21.74 1.89 -4.42
N ALA A 20 -20.86 1.21 -3.69
CA ALA A 20 -19.70 1.82 -3.04
C ALA A 20 -18.54 2.06 -4.03
N VAL A 21 -18.46 1.27 -5.08
CA VAL A 21 -17.55 1.41 -6.21
C VAL A 21 -18.35 1.11 -7.46
N ASP A 22 -18.27 1.96 -8.48
CA ASP A 22 -19.03 1.82 -9.72
C ASP A 22 -18.11 1.98 -10.93
N ASP A 23 -17.98 0.91 -11.71
CA ASP A 23 -17.31 0.86 -13.01
C ASP A 23 -15.86 1.39 -13.04
N VAL A 24 -15.02 1.01 -12.07
CA VAL A 24 -13.63 1.49 -11.99
C VAL A 24 -12.71 0.72 -12.95
N ASN A 25 -12.05 1.48 -13.84
CA ASN A 25 -11.12 0.99 -14.84
C ASN A 25 -9.72 1.57 -14.57
N MET A 26 -8.81 0.77 -14.02
CA MET A 26 -7.44 1.14 -13.68
C MET A 26 -6.44 0.43 -14.60
N HIS A 27 -5.33 1.11 -14.91
CA HIS A 27 -4.25 0.57 -15.74
C HIS A 27 -2.90 0.96 -15.12
N ILE A 28 -2.36 0.12 -14.25
CA ILE A 28 -1.12 0.38 -13.54
C ILE A 28 0.05 -0.29 -14.28
N LYS A 29 0.98 0.53 -14.76
CA LYS A 29 2.21 0.08 -15.42
C LYS A 29 3.24 -0.35 -14.37
N LYS A 30 4.06 -1.32 -14.73
CA LYS A 30 5.19 -1.75 -13.89
C LYS A 30 6.15 -0.58 -13.65
N GLY A 31 6.56 -0.41 -12.39
CA GLY A 31 7.47 0.67 -11.95
C GLY A 31 6.83 2.04 -11.81
N ALA A 32 5.52 2.19 -12.08
CA ALA A 32 4.83 3.46 -11.91
C ALA A 32 4.46 3.73 -10.45
N ILE A 33 4.40 5.01 -10.07
CA ILE A 33 3.65 5.48 -8.90
C ILE A 33 2.28 5.94 -9.42
N TYR A 34 1.26 5.16 -9.14
CA TYR A 34 -0.09 5.40 -9.62
C TYR A 34 -0.96 6.07 -8.54
N GLY A 35 -1.41 7.29 -8.80
CA GLY A 35 -2.29 8.04 -7.92
C GLY A 35 -3.76 7.72 -8.15
N PHE A 36 -4.47 7.26 -7.13
CA PHE A 36 -5.92 7.05 -7.13
C PHE A 36 -6.59 8.17 -6.34
N ILE A 37 -7.09 9.18 -7.04
CA ILE A 37 -7.57 10.44 -6.47
C ILE A 37 -9.09 10.44 -6.41
N GLY A 38 -9.67 10.88 -5.30
CA GLY A 38 -11.11 11.01 -5.16
C GLY A 38 -11.52 11.58 -3.81
N ARG A 39 -12.73 12.08 -3.71
CA ARG A 39 -13.28 12.63 -2.46
C ARG A 39 -13.35 11.57 -1.35
N ASN A 40 -13.43 12.02 -0.09
CA ASN A 40 -13.74 11.12 1.01
C ASN A 40 -15.12 10.48 0.79
N GLY A 41 -15.20 9.16 1.02
CA GLY A 41 -16.42 8.39 0.75
C GLY A 41 -16.63 7.97 -0.72
N ALA A 42 -15.75 8.34 -1.66
CA ALA A 42 -15.88 7.95 -3.08
C ALA A 42 -15.64 6.45 -3.35
N GLY A 43 -15.28 5.65 -2.35
CA GLY A 43 -15.07 4.20 -2.54
C GLY A 43 -13.62 3.78 -2.76
N LYS A 44 -12.64 4.69 -2.66
CA LYS A 44 -11.21 4.40 -2.87
C LYS A 44 -10.73 3.21 -2.04
N THR A 45 -10.92 3.26 -0.72
CA THR A 45 -10.56 2.17 0.21
C THR A 45 -11.24 0.85 -0.18
N THR A 46 -12.52 0.89 -0.56
CA THR A 46 -13.26 -0.31 -1.01
C THR A 46 -12.66 -0.89 -2.28
N CYS A 47 -12.28 -0.04 -3.24
CA CYS A 47 -11.60 -0.45 -4.47
C CYS A 47 -10.26 -1.10 -4.15
N LEU A 48 -9.42 -0.48 -3.31
CA LEU A 48 -8.13 -1.03 -2.90
C LEU A 48 -8.30 -2.34 -2.11
N LYS A 49 -9.33 -2.49 -1.27
CA LYS A 49 -9.67 -3.76 -0.61
C LYS A 49 -10.02 -4.86 -1.61
N MET A 50 -10.70 -4.56 -2.71
CA MET A 50 -10.96 -5.54 -3.76
C MET A 50 -9.67 -5.95 -4.49
N ILE A 51 -8.84 -5.00 -4.86
CA ILE A 51 -7.56 -5.25 -5.52
C ILE A 51 -6.63 -6.09 -4.63
N SER A 52 -6.54 -5.77 -3.34
CA SER A 52 -5.71 -6.52 -2.38
C SER A 52 -6.29 -7.89 -1.97
N GLY A 53 -7.55 -8.20 -2.36
CA GLY A 53 -8.23 -9.44 -2.03
C GLY A 53 -8.87 -9.48 -0.65
N LEU A 54 -8.95 -8.35 0.04
CA LEU A 54 -9.65 -8.21 1.32
C LEU A 54 -11.17 -8.11 1.15
N SER A 55 -11.65 -7.85 -0.07
CA SER A 55 -13.07 -7.85 -0.43
C SER A 55 -13.26 -8.45 -1.82
N THR A 56 -14.37 -9.14 -2.04
CA THR A 56 -14.72 -9.70 -3.33
C THR A 56 -15.50 -8.67 -4.16
N PRO A 57 -15.17 -8.43 -5.44
CA PRO A 57 -15.99 -7.63 -6.34
C PRO A 57 -17.41 -8.18 -6.48
N SER A 58 -18.39 -7.29 -6.68
CA SER A 58 -19.75 -7.70 -7.07
C SER A 58 -19.82 -7.94 -8.58
N TYR A 59 -19.13 -7.10 -9.37
CA TYR A 59 -19.02 -7.21 -10.82
C TYR A 59 -17.65 -6.72 -11.29
N GLY A 60 -17.32 -7.02 -12.55
CA GLY A 60 -16.06 -6.64 -13.17
C GLY A 60 -14.93 -7.61 -12.91
N GLU A 61 -13.76 -7.28 -13.41
CA GLU A 61 -12.58 -8.14 -13.37
C GLU A 61 -11.36 -7.40 -12.82
N ILE A 62 -10.49 -8.17 -12.18
CA ILE A 62 -9.14 -7.75 -11.80
C ILE A 62 -8.16 -8.69 -12.50
N GLU A 63 -7.20 -8.10 -13.21
CA GLU A 63 -6.05 -8.81 -13.75
C GLU A 63 -4.78 -8.25 -13.08
N MET A 64 -3.93 -9.11 -12.56
CA MET A 64 -2.72 -8.73 -11.85
C MET A 64 -1.60 -9.70 -12.18
N PHE A 65 -0.44 -9.18 -12.62
CA PHE A 65 0.69 -10.00 -13.08
C PHE A 65 0.32 -11.03 -14.16
N GLY A 66 -0.70 -10.74 -15.01
CA GLY A 66 -1.24 -11.65 -16.02
C GLY A 66 -2.22 -12.71 -15.49
N TYR A 67 -2.54 -12.72 -14.20
CA TYR A 67 -3.48 -13.64 -13.57
C TYR A 67 -4.84 -12.99 -13.34
N LYS A 68 -5.92 -13.80 -13.44
CA LYS A 68 -7.32 -13.38 -13.25
C LYS A 68 -8.12 -14.36 -12.38
N GLY A 69 -9.24 -13.89 -11.86
CA GLY A 69 -10.21 -14.72 -11.14
C GLY A 69 -9.59 -15.49 -9.98
N LYS A 70 -9.78 -16.80 -9.93
CA LYS A 70 -9.25 -17.67 -8.87
C LYS A 70 -7.72 -17.73 -8.84
N ASP A 71 -7.07 -17.54 -9.97
CA ASP A 71 -5.61 -17.60 -10.07
C ASP A 71 -4.91 -16.39 -9.46
N LEU A 72 -5.63 -15.31 -9.14
CA LEU A 72 -5.09 -14.18 -8.38
C LEU A 72 -4.49 -14.60 -7.03
N GLN A 73 -4.96 -15.68 -6.43
CA GLN A 73 -4.38 -16.19 -5.18
C GLN A 73 -2.90 -16.56 -5.31
N LYS A 74 -2.46 -17.02 -6.49
CA LYS A 74 -1.06 -17.41 -6.77
C LYS A 74 -0.09 -16.23 -6.70
N VAL A 75 -0.59 -15.02 -6.88
CA VAL A 75 0.22 -13.79 -6.93
C VAL A 75 -0.03 -12.82 -5.76
N ARG A 76 -0.91 -13.18 -4.82
CA ARG A 76 -1.22 -12.34 -3.66
C ARG A 76 -0.01 -12.05 -2.78
N SER A 77 0.93 -12.97 -2.65
CA SER A 77 2.18 -12.76 -1.91
C SER A 77 3.09 -11.69 -2.52
N ARG A 78 2.86 -11.33 -3.80
CA ARG A 78 3.58 -10.28 -4.51
C ARG A 78 2.98 -8.87 -4.28
N VAL A 79 1.92 -8.77 -3.47
CA VAL A 79 1.23 -7.52 -3.14
C VAL A 79 1.40 -7.22 -1.67
N GLY A 80 2.07 -6.11 -1.37
CA GLY A 80 2.08 -5.51 -0.04
C GLY A 80 0.97 -4.46 0.07
N CYS A 81 0.31 -4.37 1.21
CA CYS A 81 -0.73 -3.37 1.39
C CYS A 81 -0.73 -2.75 2.79
N LEU A 82 -0.98 -1.44 2.81
CA LEU A 82 -1.33 -0.68 3.99
C LEU A 82 -2.67 -0.01 3.72
N ILE A 83 -3.75 -0.59 4.24
CA ILE A 83 -5.13 -0.14 4.04
C ILE A 83 -5.70 0.30 5.37
N GLU A 84 -6.22 1.53 5.42
CA GLU A 84 -6.66 2.21 6.63
C GLU A 84 -5.49 2.46 7.61
N ALA A 85 -5.53 1.91 8.83
CA ALA A 85 -4.49 2.08 9.83
C ALA A 85 -3.57 0.86 9.90
N PRO A 86 -2.27 1.04 10.16
CA PRO A 86 -1.38 -0.09 10.37
C PRO A 86 -1.75 -0.85 11.65
N GLY A 87 -1.99 -2.16 11.50
CA GLY A 87 -2.27 -3.07 12.62
C GLY A 87 -1.00 -3.34 13.43
N LEU A 88 -0.68 -2.47 14.39
CA LEU A 88 0.52 -2.56 15.21
C LEU A 88 0.25 -3.13 16.60
N TYR A 89 1.15 -3.98 17.08
CA TYR A 89 1.19 -4.37 18.47
C TYR A 89 1.80 -3.24 19.31
N GLY A 90 0.95 -2.40 19.91
CA GLY A 90 1.34 -1.16 20.57
C GLY A 90 2.35 -1.31 21.73
N ASN A 91 2.38 -2.45 22.40
CA ASN A 91 3.31 -2.76 23.50
C ASN A 91 4.64 -3.37 23.03
N MET A 92 4.87 -3.45 21.71
CA MET A 92 6.07 -4.00 21.10
C MET A 92 6.86 -2.91 20.38
N SER A 93 8.17 -3.15 20.17
CA SER A 93 9.04 -2.29 19.35
C SER A 93 8.71 -2.42 17.85
N ALA A 94 9.30 -1.58 16.99
CA ALA A 94 9.22 -1.73 15.55
C ALA A 94 9.84 -3.04 15.09
N TYR A 95 10.98 -3.40 15.66
CA TYR A 95 11.65 -4.66 15.37
C TYR A 95 10.74 -5.86 15.68
N ASP A 96 10.10 -5.90 16.86
CA ASP A 96 9.22 -7.00 17.25
C ASP A 96 8.01 -7.13 16.30
N ASN A 97 7.40 -6.02 15.92
CA ASN A 97 6.28 -6.01 14.96
C ASN A 97 6.70 -6.63 13.62
N LEU A 98 7.86 -6.23 13.08
CA LEU A 98 8.40 -6.81 11.85
C LEU A 98 8.79 -8.28 12.02
N ASN A 99 9.39 -8.65 13.16
CA ASN A 99 9.78 -10.03 13.45
C ASN A 99 8.59 -10.98 13.49
N ILE A 100 7.46 -10.55 14.10
CA ILE A 100 6.20 -11.32 14.05
C ILE A 100 5.75 -11.51 12.61
N LYS A 101 5.72 -10.45 11.81
CA LYS A 101 5.32 -10.53 10.40
C LYS A 101 6.23 -11.47 9.61
N CYS A 102 7.55 -11.36 9.76
CA CYS A 102 8.53 -12.25 9.12
C CYS A 102 8.30 -13.72 9.50
N LYS A 103 8.06 -14.01 10.79
CA LYS A 103 7.75 -15.38 11.25
C LYS A 103 6.47 -15.92 10.62
N LEU A 104 5.40 -15.12 10.55
CA LEU A 104 4.13 -15.51 9.94
C LEU A 104 4.24 -15.77 8.43
N THR A 105 5.16 -15.07 7.74
CA THR A 105 5.41 -15.24 6.30
C THR A 105 6.56 -16.21 5.99
N GLY A 106 7.18 -16.79 7.01
CA GLY A 106 8.27 -17.77 6.83
C GLY A 106 9.63 -17.18 6.43
N ILE A 107 9.80 -15.84 6.53
CA ILE A 107 11.03 -15.16 6.13
C ILE A 107 12.06 -15.28 7.26
N LYS A 108 13.25 -15.80 6.92
CA LYS A 108 14.37 -16.04 7.86
C LYS A 108 15.69 -15.38 7.43
N LYS A 109 15.63 -14.30 6.64
CA LYS A 109 16.82 -13.60 6.11
C LYS A 109 17.46 -12.78 7.23
N LYS A 110 18.74 -13.03 7.54
CA LYS A 110 19.52 -12.27 8.55
C LYS A 110 19.70 -10.83 8.10
N GLY A 111 19.52 -9.86 9.01
CA GLY A 111 19.65 -8.43 8.73
C GLY A 111 18.48 -7.81 7.98
N TYR A 112 17.44 -8.61 7.66
CA TYR A 112 16.31 -8.16 6.85
C TYR A 112 15.42 -7.12 7.55
N ILE A 113 15.21 -7.29 8.85
CA ILE A 113 14.40 -6.36 9.64
C ILE A 113 15.11 -5.02 9.76
N GLU A 114 16.41 -5.05 10.00
CA GLU A 114 17.26 -3.86 10.06
C GLU A 114 17.27 -3.10 8.74
N GLU A 115 17.34 -3.82 7.63
CA GLU A 115 17.21 -3.25 6.28
C GLU A 115 15.86 -2.57 6.07
N LEU A 116 14.75 -3.21 6.47
CA LEU A 116 13.42 -2.64 6.39
C LEU A 116 13.28 -1.38 7.26
N LEU A 117 13.77 -1.41 8.51
CA LEU A 117 13.76 -0.26 9.41
C LEU A 117 14.55 0.90 8.82
N LYS A 118 15.73 0.66 8.27
CA LYS A 118 16.55 1.66 7.57
C LYS A 118 15.86 2.22 6.33
N THR A 119 15.15 1.38 5.58
CA THR A 119 14.41 1.80 4.39
C THR A 119 13.34 2.84 4.72
N VAL A 120 12.67 2.69 5.86
CA VAL A 120 11.61 3.60 6.30
C VAL A 120 12.06 4.63 7.35
N GLY A 121 13.37 4.74 7.62
CA GLY A 121 13.95 5.72 8.55
C GLY A 121 13.53 5.51 10.01
N LEU A 122 13.44 4.26 10.45
CA LEU A 122 13.11 3.86 11.83
C LEU A 122 14.22 3.05 12.49
N ASP A 123 15.42 3.00 11.91
CA ASP A 123 16.58 2.25 12.41
C ASP A 123 17.17 2.82 13.71
N THR A 124 16.92 4.11 14.00
CA THR A 124 17.44 4.79 15.18
C THR A 124 16.48 4.77 16.39
N VAL A 125 15.26 4.26 16.25
CA VAL A 125 14.24 4.35 17.33
C VAL A 125 14.41 3.31 18.44
N GLY A 126 15.24 2.29 18.24
CA GLY A 126 15.55 1.26 19.24
C GLY A 126 14.32 0.52 19.78
N GLU A 127 14.31 0.28 21.08
CA GLU A 127 13.27 -0.49 21.80
C GLU A 127 12.00 0.32 22.13
N LYS A 128 11.86 1.56 21.61
CA LYS A 128 10.67 2.38 21.86
C LYS A 128 9.42 1.65 21.42
N LYS A 129 8.42 1.57 22.30
CA LYS A 129 7.14 0.90 22.04
C LYS A 129 6.32 1.68 21.01
N THR A 130 5.66 0.98 20.07
CA THR A 130 4.94 1.61 18.96
C THR A 130 3.71 2.42 19.40
N LYS A 131 3.15 2.17 20.59
CA LYS A 131 2.10 3.03 21.16
C LYS A 131 2.56 4.48 21.40
N HIS A 132 3.87 4.71 21.56
CA HIS A 132 4.47 6.04 21.74
C HIS A 132 5.00 6.66 20.45
N TYR A 133 4.73 6.03 19.28
CA TYR A 133 5.11 6.58 17.99
C TYR A 133 4.16 7.71 17.56
N SER A 134 4.72 8.70 16.86
CA SER A 134 3.91 9.68 16.11
C SER A 134 3.10 8.95 15.03
N LEU A 135 2.08 9.61 14.49
CA LEU A 135 1.29 9.05 13.39
C LEU A 135 2.19 8.74 12.17
N GLY A 136 3.11 9.65 11.81
CA GLY A 136 4.07 9.44 10.73
C GLY A 136 5.00 8.24 10.97
N MET A 137 5.51 8.04 12.20
CA MET A 137 6.27 6.84 12.54
C MET A 137 5.44 5.56 12.41
N LYS A 138 4.18 5.58 12.81
CA LYS A 138 3.26 4.44 12.65
C LYS A 138 3.01 4.13 11.17
N GLN A 139 2.81 5.15 10.35
CA GLN A 139 2.63 4.98 8.90
C GLN A 139 3.88 4.38 8.24
N ARG A 140 5.07 4.89 8.56
CA ARG A 140 6.33 4.35 8.05
C ARG A 140 6.55 2.89 8.48
N LEU A 141 6.21 2.54 9.72
CA LEU A 141 6.26 1.14 10.17
C LEU A 141 5.22 0.27 9.43
N GLY A 142 4.03 0.81 9.17
CA GLY A 142 3.00 0.15 8.35
C GLY A 142 3.49 -0.13 6.93
N ILE A 143 4.20 0.82 6.31
CA ILE A 143 4.86 0.62 5.01
C ILE A 143 5.92 -0.50 5.13
N ALA A 144 6.77 -0.49 6.17
CA ALA A 144 7.76 -1.55 6.38
C ALA A 144 7.11 -2.94 6.51
N LEU A 145 5.99 -3.05 7.23
CA LEU A 145 5.22 -4.30 7.34
C LEU A 145 4.64 -4.75 5.99
N ALA A 146 4.21 -3.80 5.16
CA ALA A 146 3.72 -4.09 3.82
C ALA A 146 4.85 -4.54 2.86
N LEU A 147 6.10 -4.13 3.12
CA LEU A 147 7.28 -4.54 2.36
C LEU A 147 7.79 -5.94 2.71
N VAL A 148 7.33 -6.55 3.81
CA VAL A 148 7.74 -7.90 4.19
C VAL A 148 7.34 -8.88 3.10
N GLY A 149 8.31 -9.62 2.55
CA GLY A 149 8.10 -10.53 1.42
C GLY A 149 8.54 -9.96 0.09
N GLU A 150 9.10 -8.76 0.06
CA GLU A 150 9.64 -8.11 -1.15
C GLU A 150 8.58 -8.04 -2.28
N PRO A 151 7.40 -7.42 -2.03
CA PRO A 151 6.33 -7.39 -3.01
C PRO A 151 6.71 -6.58 -4.26
N ASP A 152 6.12 -6.93 -5.41
CA ASP A 152 6.28 -6.18 -6.67
C ASP A 152 5.30 -4.99 -6.77
N LEU A 153 4.17 -5.07 -6.06
CA LEU A 153 3.15 -4.03 -5.97
C LEU A 153 2.92 -3.64 -4.51
N LEU A 154 3.01 -2.35 -4.22
CA LEU A 154 2.67 -1.77 -2.92
C LEU A 154 1.40 -0.94 -3.04
N ILE A 155 0.39 -1.22 -2.22
CA ILE A 155 -0.88 -0.49 -2.17
C ILE A 155 -0.93 0.29 -0.86
N LEU A 156 -1.07 1.62 -0.95
CA LEU A 156 -1.11 2.53 0.18
C LEU A 156 -2.41 3.34 0.15
N ASP A 157 -3.27 3.13 1.16
CA ASP A 157 -4.52 3.85 1.29
C ASP A 157 -4.34 5.06 2.20
N GLU A 158 -4.44 6.27 1.63
CA GLU A 158 -4.31 7.56 2.32
C GLU A 158 -3.06 7.66 3.22
N PRO A 159 -1.84 7.29 2.76
CA PRO A 159 -0.68 7.11 3.64
C PRO A 159 -0.19 8.39 4.32
N ILE A 160 -0.59 9.57 3.84
CA ILE A 160 -0.18 10.88 4.37
C ILE A 160 -1.31 11.61 5.10
N ASN A 161 -2.50 11.00 5.17
CA ASN A 161 -3.67 11.64 5.78
C ASN A 161 -3.48 11.84 7.29
N GLY A 162 -3.75 13.07 7.76
CA GLY A 162 -3.66 13.43 9.18
C GLY A 162 -2.23 13.58 9.73
N LEU A 163 -1.21 13.52 8.87
CA LEU A 163 0.17 13.76 9.29
C LEU A 163 0.45 15.27 9.41
N ASP A 164 1.38 15.60 10.28
CA ASP A 164 2.01 16.92 10.32
C ASP A 164 2.92 17.14 9.08
N PRO A 165 3.30 18.37 8.75
CA PRO A 165 4.11 18.67 7.56
C PRO A 165 5.40 17.86 7.47
N GLN A 166 6.08 17.63 8.58
CA GLN A 166 7.30 16.84 8.62
C GLN A 166 7.01 15.36 8.30
N GLY A 167 5.97 14.78 8.89
CA GLY A 167 5.55 13.40 8.63
C GLY A 167 5.15 13.18 7.17
N ILE A 168 4.51 14.16 6.52
CA ILE A 168 4.19 14.11 5.09
C ILE A 168 5.48 14.01 4.26
N VAL A 169 6.48 14.83 4.55
CA VAL A 169 7.78 14.81 3.86
C VAL A 169 8.44 13.44 4.02
N GLU A 170 8.54 12.93 5.25
CA GLU A 170 9.20 11.66 5.55
C GLU A 170 8.53 10.46 4.87
N VAL A 171 7.19 10.40 4.86
CA VAL A 171 6.45 9.33 4.16
C VAL A 171 6.63 9.47 2.65
N ARG A 172 6.57 10.68 2.10
CA ARG A 172 6.77 10.93 0.68
C ARG A 172 8.18 10.50 0.23
N GLU A 173 9.22 10.88 0.96
CA GLU A 173 10.60 10.46 0.67
C GLU A 173 10.75 8.93 0.70
N THR A 174 10.12 8.27 1.68
CA THR A 174 10.09 6.80 1.75
C THR A 174 9.49 6.20 0.49
N ILE A 175 8.34 6.71 0.02
CA ILE A 175 7.67 6.23 -1.19
C ILE A 175 8.53 6.48 -2.44
N GLN A 176 9.11 7.67 -2.57
CA GLN A 176 9.99 8.01 -3.70
C GLN A 176 11.23 7.11 -3.74
N LYS A 177 11.84 6.85 -2.58
CA LYS A 177 12.97 5.96 -2.45
C LYS A 177 12.66 4.54 -2.90
N LEU A 178 11.51 3.98 -2.48
CA LEU A 178 11.05 2.66 -2.89
C LEU A 178 10.85 2.56 -4.40
N ALA A 179 10.24 3.57 -5.02
CA ALA A 179 10.02 3.59 -6.46
C ALA A 179 11.35 3.70 -7.23
N LYS A 180 12.24 4.62 -6.82
CA LYS A 180 13.50 4.90 -7.56
C LYS A 180 14.55 3.81 -7.35
N GLU A 181 14.78 3.38 -6.11
CA GLU A 181 15.89 2.47 -5.78
C GLU A 181 15.53 1.00 -5.99
N ARG A 182 14.25 0.63 -5.82
CA ARG A 182 13.78 -0.76 -5.95
C ARG A 182 12.95 -1.01 -7.22
N GLY A 183 12.67 0.02 -8.03
CA GLY A 183 11.79 -0.10 -9.20
C GLY A 183 10.38 -0.57 -8.85
N MET A 184 9.94 -0.30 -7.61
CA MET A 184 8.67 -0.80 -7.07
C MET A 184 7.48 -0.12 -7.74
N THR A 185 6.46 -0.89 -8.09
CA THR A 185 5.18 -0.35 -8.52
C THR A 185 4.35 0.01 -7.29
N ILE A 186 3.84 1.23 -7.23
CA ILE A 186 3.11 1.73 -6.05
C ILE A 186 1.77 2.31 -6.48
N CYS A 187 0.69 1.89 -5.82
CA CYS A 187 -0.64 2.48 -5.96
C CYS A 187 -0.98 3.24 -4.67
N ILE A 188 -1.26 4.53 -4.78
CA ILE A 188 -1.52 5.41 -3.64
C ILE A 188 -2.90 6.05 -3.80
N SER A 189 -3.79 5.88 -2.82
CA SER A 189 -5.00 6.69 -2.75
C SER A 189 -4.76 8.00 -2.00
N SER A 190 -5.42 9.06 -2.43
CA SER A 190 -5.50 10.32 -1.69
C SER A 190 -6.72 11.14 -2.11
N HIS A 191 -7.16 12.02 -1.21
CA HIS A 191 -8.11 13.08 -1.53
C HIS A 191 -7.41 14.45 -1.74
N ILE A 192 -6.07 14.49 -1.58
CA ILE A 192 -5.25 15.71 -1.72
C ILE A 192 -4.45 15.63 -3.01
N LEU A 193 -4.97 16.28 -4.06
CA LEU A 193 -4.36 16.27 -5.40
C LEU A 193 -2.93 16.84 -5.37
N GLU A 194 -2.69 17.92 -4.63
CA GLU A 194 -1.39 18.58 -4.57
C GLU A 194 -0.28 17.66 -4.05
N GLU A 195 -0.55 16.85 -3.05
CA GLU A 195 0.44 15.93 -2.50
C GLU A 195 0.71 14.75 -3.44
N LEU A 196 -0.32 14.24 -4.11
CA LEU A 196 -0.14 13.18 -5.10
C LEU A 196 0.61 13.65 -6.35
N SER A 197 0.40 14.89 -6.78
CA SER A 197 1.12 15.45 -7.95
C SER A 197 2.63 15.51 -7.76
N LYS A 198 3.11 15.54 -6.51
CA LYS A 198 4.54 15.49 -6.16
C LYS A 198 5.13 14.07 -6.21
N LEU A 199 4.28 13.04 -6.31
CA LEU A 199 4.64 11.61 -6.24
C LEU A 199 4.30 10.84 -7.50
N ALA A 200 3.07 10.98 -7.98
CA ALA A 200 2.50 10.12 -9.00
C ALA A 200 3.09 10.38 -10.38
N THR A 201 3.38 9.29 -11.11
CA THR A 201 3.76 9.32 -12.54
C THR A 201 2.54 9.19 -13.43
N ASP A 202 1.51 8.50 -12.97
CA ASP A 202 0.21 8.30 -13.63
C ASP A 202 -0.90 8.47 -12.59
N CYS A 203 -2.10 8.90 -12.96
CA CYS A 203 -3.21 9.06 -12.01
C CYS A 203 -4.56 8.71 -12.61
N LEU A 204 -5.50 8.30 -11.75
CA LEU A 204 -6.93 8.19 -12.01
C LEU A 204 -7.67 9.16 -11.08
N LEU A 205 -8.50 10.01 -11.66
CA LEU A 205 -9.49 10.82 -10.93
C LEU A 205 -10.79 10.02 -10.84
N TYR A 206 -11.29 9.84 -9.61
CA TYR A 206 -12.46 9.03 -9.31
C TYR A 206 -13.49 9.78 -8.47
#